data_726136093ffe81bbd31834ed5b93c065
#
_entry.id   726136093ffe81bbd31834ed5b93c065
#
_cell.length_a   1.000
_cell.length_b   1.000
_cell.length_c   1.000
_cell.angle_alpha   90.00
_cell.angle_beta   90.00
_cell.angle_gamma   90.00
#
_symmetry.space_group_name_H-M   'P 1'
#
loop_
_entity.id
_entity.type
_entity.pdbx_description
1 polymer ?
#
loop_
_entity_poly.entity_id
_entity_poly.type
_entity_poly.pdbx_seq_one_letter_code
_entity_poly.pdbx_strand_id
1 'polypeptide(L)'
;MARKPIPRPRCGSRWTEAQYQSFVKNQLRSATRKWAPISDCLKKARLRRGFYKCAGCPKDAPTSIKVGNKRMKNISVDHIKPIVPVTGWVGWDHYIESMFCEEENLQVLCKVCHDKKSAGEAGQRKIHRRST
;
A
#
# COMPACT_ATOMS: atom_id res chain seq x y z
N MET A 1 28.01 -18.84 -20.31
CA MET A 1 28.63 -17.56 -19.91
C MET A 1 28.23 -17.20 -18.48
N ALA A 2 29.20 -16.90 -17.67
CA ALA A 2 28.93 -16.42 -16.32
C ALA A 2 28.28 -15.04 -16.39
N ARG A 3 27.23 -14.83 -15.60
CA ARG A 3 26.60 -13.49 -15.45
C ARG A 3 27.55 -12.58 -14.70
N LYS A 4 27.62 -11.30 -15.12
CA LYS A 4 28.35 -10.30 -14.35
C LYS A 4 27.74 -10.16 -12.97
N PRO A 5 28.53 -10.05 -11.89
CA PRO A 5 28.01 -9.84 -10.55
C PRO A 5 27.25 -8.52 -10.48
N ILE A 6 26.12 -8.52 -9.78
CA ILE A 6 25.34 -7.30 -9.53
C ILE A 6 26.11 -6.44 -8.52
N PRO A 7 26.34 -5.15 -8.81
CA PRO A 7 27.00 -4.26 -7.84
C PRO A 7 26.25 -4.18 -6.52
N ARG A 8 26.99 -4.07 -5.42
CA ARG A 8 26.47 -3.93 -4.07
C ARG A 8 27.00 -2.66 -3.42
N PRO A 9 26.51 -1.47 -3.86
CA PRO A 9 27.07 -0.18 -3.41
C PRO A 9 26.59 0.29 -2.04
N ARG A 10 25.69 -0.44 -1.39
CA ARG A 10 25.04 0.00 -0.16
C ARG A 10 25.38 -0.90 1.03
N CYS A 11 25.22 -0.36 2.23
CA CYS A 11 25.38 -1.08 3.49
C CYS A 11 26.74 -1.77 3.60
N GLY A 12 27.81 -0.99 3.41
CA GLY A 12 29.17 -1.52 3.50
C GLY A 12 29.43 -2.62 2.48
N SER A 13 29.02 -2.40 1.23
CA SER A 13 29.20 -3.35 0.12
C SER A 13 28.45 -4.68 0.29
N ARG A 14 27.36 -4.67 1.06
CA ARG A 14 26.54 -5.87 1.31
C ARG A 14 25.27 -5.92 0.48
N TRP A 15 24.73 -4.75 0.10
CA TRP A 15 23.41 -4.64 -0.54
C TRP A 15 23.50 -4.07 -1.94
N THR A 16 22.67 -4.61 -2.83
CA THR A 16 22.37 -4.00 -4.13
C THR A 16 21.53 -2.75 -3.91
N GLU A 17 21.44 -1.91 -4.93
CA GLU A 17 20.56 -0.73 -4.90
C GLU A 17 19.10 -1.13 -4.63
N ALA A 18 18.63 -2.20 -5.26
CA ALA A 18 17.27 -2.70 -5.06
C ALA A 18 17.02 -3.14 -3.61
N GLN A 19 17.98 -3.83 -3.00
CA GLN A 19 17.86 -4.23 -1.60
C GLN A 19 17.81 -3.02 -0.67
N TYR A 20 18.64 -2.01 -0.93
CA TYR A 20 18.63 -0.76 -0.16
C TYR A 20 17.27 -0.05 -0.28
N GLN A 21 16.74 0.09 -1.49
CA GLN A 21 15.43 0.74 -1.69
C GLN A 21 14.31 -0.02 -1.00
N SER A 22 14.31 -1.34 -1.07
CA SER A 22 13.33 -2.17 -0.36
C SER A 22 13.40 -1.98 1.15
N PHE A 23 14.62 -1.92 1.70
CA PHE A 23 14.82 -1.66 3.12
C PHE A 23 14.22 -0.32 3.53
N VAL A 24 14.54 0.76 2.81
CA VAL A 24 14.02 2.11 3.12
C VAL A 24 12.49 2.13 3.01
N LYS A 25 11.92 1.56 1.95
CA LYS A 25 10.47 1.49 1.77
C LYS A 25 9.78 0.75 2.93
N ASN A 26 10.36 -0.35 3.38
CA ASN A 26 9.80 -1.12 4.49
C ASN A 26 9.83 -0.34 5.80
N GLN A 27 10.91 0.42 6.06
CA GLN A 27 10.99 1.28 7.23
C GLN A 27 9.92 2.38 7.19
N LEU A 28 9.73 3.02 6.04
CA LEU A 28 8.72 4.05 5.86
C LEU A 28 7.30 3.48 6.06
N ARG A 29 7.03 2.30 5.53
CA ARG A 29 5.74 1.62 5.73
C ARG A 29 5.47 1.33 7.20
N SER A 30 6.48 0.89 7.93
CA SER A 30 6.34 0.66 9.37
C SER A 30 6.02 1.95 10.11
N ALA A 31 6.57 3.08 9.68
CA ALA A 31 6.33 4.37 10.30
C ALA A 31 4.88 4.86 10.09
N THR A 32 4.16 4.35 9.09
CA THR A 32 2.76 4.75 8.87
C THR A 32 1.84 4.38 10.03
N ARG A 33 2.23 3.41 10.86
CA ARG A 33 1.47 3.06 12.07
C ARG A 33 1.34 4.23 13.04
N LYS A 34 2.28 5.17 12.99
CA LYS A 34 2.33 6.36 13.84
C LYS A 34 1.72 7.59 13.17
N TRP A 35 1.27 7.47 11.93
CA TRP A 35 0.73 8.57 11.16
C TRP A 35 -0.74 8.79 11.52
N ALA A 36 -1.03 9.87 12.25
CA ALA A 36 -2.35 10.15 12.80
C ALA A 36 -3.49 10.14 11.77
N PRO A 37 -3.35 10.72 10.57
CA PRO A 37 -4.44 10.69 9.59
C PRO A 37 -4.92 9.28 9.23
N ILE A 38 -4.03 8.29 9.24
CA ILE A 38 -4.41 6.89 8.98
C ILE A 38 -5.30 6.36 10.10
N SER A 39 -4.91 6.55 11.35
CA SER A 39 -5.72 6.10 12.48
C SER A 39 -7.02 6.89 12.59
N ASP A 40 -7.00 8.19 12.26
CA ASP A 40 -8.20 9.04 12.25
C ASP A 40 -9.20 8.57 11.18
N CYS A 41 -8.71 8.25 9.99
CA CYS A 41 -9.51 7.70 8.91
C CYS A 41 -10.22 6.40 9.35
N LEU A 42 -9.47 5.51 9.98
CA LEU A 42 -10.01 4.25 10.49
C LEU A 42 -11.07 4.48 11.56
N LYS A 43 -10.82 5.37 12.52
CA LYS A 43 -11.77 5.69 13.58
C LYS A 43 -13.08 6.25 13.02
N LYS A 44 -13.00 7.14 12.03
CA LYS A 44 -14.19 7.74 11.40
C LYS A 44 -15.03 6.73 10.64
N ALA A 45 -14.41 5.69 10.10
CA ALA A 45 -15.11 4.63 9.36
C ALA A 45 -15.77 3.62 10.29
N ARG A 46 -15.44 3.60 11.57
CA ARG A 46 -16.00 2.63 12.53
C ARG A 46 -17.47 2.91 12.77
N LEU A 47 -18.31 1.91 12.53
CA LEU A 47 -19.75 1.99 12.75
C LEU A 47 -20.13 1.52 14.16
N ARG A 48 -19.52 0.43 14.60
CA ARG A 48 -19.69 -0.17 15.92
C ARG A 48 -18.54 -1.16 16.15
N ARG A 49 -18.47 -1.75 17.32
CA ARG A 49 -17.42 -2.70 17.65
C ARG A 49 -17.36 -3.83 16.61
N GLY A 50 -16.20 -3.96 15.97
CA GLY A 50 -15.94 -5.01 14.99
C GLY A 50 -16.46 -4.75 13.59
N PHE A 51 -17.04 -3.56 13.30
CA PHE A 51 -17.60 -3.25 11.99
C PHE A 51 -17.22 -1.85 11.51
N TYR A 52 -16.92 -1.75 10.23
CA TYR A 52 -16.47 -0.52 9.57
C TYR A 52 -17.25 -0.28 8.28
N LYS A 53 -17.38 0.98 7.92
CA LYS A 53 -17.96 1.36 6.63
C LYS A 53 -16.87 1.27 5.56
N CYS A 54 -17.10 0.44 4.54
CA CYS A 54 -16.21 0.36 3.37
C CYS A 54 -16.57 1.49 2.39
N ALA A 55 -15.57 2.20 1.90
CA ALA A 55 -15.78 3.25 0.90
C ALA A 55 -16.12 2.69 -0.49
N GLY A 56 -15.81 1.43 -0.76
CA GLY A 56 -15.98 0.81 -2.07
C GLY A 56 -17.26 -0.01 -2.25
N CYS A 57 -17.98 -0.32 -1.16
CA CYS A 57 -19.23 -1.08 -1.23
C CYS A 57 -20.17 -0.64 -0.10
N PRO A 58 -21.50 -0.88 -0.23
CA PRO A 58 -22.48 -0.40 0.75
C PRO A 58 -22.60 -1.25 2.01
N LYS A 59 -21.85 -2.35 2.12
CA LYS A 59 -21.97 -3.29 3.22
C LYS A 59 -21.18 -2.83 4.45
N ASP A 60 -21.71 -3.10 5.65
CA ASP A 60 -20.95 -3.04 6.88
C ASP A 60 -19.89 -4.15 6.85
N ALA A 61 -18.63 -3.76 6.96
CA ALA A 61 -17.54 -4.72 6.80
C ALA A 61 -16.99 -5.13 8.16
N PRO A 62 -16.94 -6.44 8.47
CA PRO A 62 -16.36 -6.92 9.72
C PRO A 62 -14.83 -6.74 9.69
N THR A 63 -14.24 -6.62 10.89
CA THR A 63 -12.80 -6.43 11.07
C THR A 63 -11.97 -7.54 10.42
N SER A 64 -12.47 -8.77 10.48
CA SER A 64 -11.81 -9.94 9.90
C SER A 64 -12.83 -10.85 9.23
N ILE A 65 -12.36 -11.62 8.27
CA ILE A 65 -13.18 -12.61 7.55
C ILE A 65 -12.45 -13.94 7.52
N LYS A 66 -13.23 -15.02 7.37
CA LYS A 66 -12.67 -16.36 7.19
C LYS A 66 -12.49 -16.62 5.70
N VAL A 67 -11.26 -16.93 5.29
CA VAL A 67 -10.92 -17.31 3.91
C VAL A 67 -10.36 -18.73 3.96
N GLY A 68 -11.14 -19.70 3.49
CA GLY A 68 -10.80 -21.10 3.70
C GLY A 68 -10.81 -21.44 5.19
N ASN A 69 -9.70 -21.98 5.70
CA ASN A 69 -9.55 -22.33 7.12
C ASN A 69 -8.86 -21.23 7.94
N LYS A 70 -8.51 -20.10 7.34
CA LYS A 70 -7.76 -19.02 8.01
C LYS A 70 -8.62 -17.78 8.19
N ARG A 71 -8.45 -17.13 9.33
CA ARG A 71 -9.02 -15.82 9.56
C ARG A 71 -8.05 -14.76 9.04
N MET A 72 -8.55 -13.84 8.23
CA MET A 72 -7.74 -12.80 7.60
C MET A 72 -8.28 -11.41 7.93
N LYS A 73 -7.37 -10.45 7.99
CA LYS A 73 -7.71 -9.04 8.15
C LYS A 73 -8.58 -8.60 6.96
N ASN A 74 -9.73 -8.01 7.25
CA ASN A 74 -10.68 -7.58 6.22
C ASN A 74 -10.65 -6.07 5.99
N ILE A 75 -10.20 -5.28 6.95
CA ILE A 75 -10.27 -3.83 6.89
C ILE A 75 -8.85 -3.28 6.74
N SER A 76 -8.67 -2.38 5.78
CA SER A 76 -7.42 -1.66 5.59
C SER A 76 -7.68 -0.21 5.21
N VAL A 77 -6.77 0.67 5.62
CA VAL A 77 -6.74 2.06 5.16
C VAL A 77 -5.93 2.10 3.88
N ASP A 78 -6.55 2.59 2.82
CA ASP A 78 -5.99 2.61 1.48
C ASP A 78 -5.72 4.05 1.05
N HIS A 79 -4.63 4.24 0.30
CA HIS A 79 -4.35 5.51 -0.36
C HIS A 79 -5.17 5.58 -1.64
N ILE A 80 -6.07 6.55 -1.73
CA ILE A 80 -6.96 6.72 -2.91
C ILE A 80 -6.10 6.85 -4.17
N LYS A 81 -5.15 7.78 -4.15
CA LYS A 81 -4.10 7.84 -5.17
C LYS A 81 -2.95 6.95 -4.69
N PRO A 82 -2.49 5.99 -5.50
CA PRO A 82 -1.41 5.11 -5.05
C PRO A 82 -0.14 5.88 -4.73
N ILE A 83 0.63 5.37 -3.76
CA ILE A 83 1.89 5.97 -3.31
C ILE A 83 2.87 6.06 -4.48
N VAL A 84 2.99 4.98 -5.24
CA VAL A 84 3.71 4.99 -6.51
C VAL A 84 2.68 5.11 -7.63
N PRO A 85 2.71 6.17 -8.44
CA PRO A 85 1.75 6.32 -9.52
C PRO A 85 1.78 5.14 -10.49
N VAL A 86 0.65 4.86 -11.14
CA VAL A 86 0.57 3.78 -12.14
C VAL A 86 1.50 4.03 -13.33
N THR A 87 1.92 5.27 -13.53
CA THR A 87 2.90 5.67 -14.54
C THR A 87 4.36 5.41 -14.14
N GLY A 88 4.61 5.02 -12.88
CA GLY A 88 5.92 4.60 -12.43
C GLY A 88 6.50 5.45 -11.30
N TRP A 89 7.68 5.09 -10.90
CA TRP A 89 8.42 5.74 -9.81
C TRP A 89 8.78 7.18 -10.17
N VAL A 90 8.47 8.12 -9.29
CA VAL A 90 8.76 9.55 -9.48
C VAL A 90 9.99 10.00 -8.67
N GLY A 91 10.23 9.39 -7.51
CA GLY A 91 11.35 9.73 -6.64
C GLY A 91 10.97 9.58 -5.17
N TRP A 92 11.98 9.69 -4.30
CA TRP A 92 11.78 9.54 -2.86
C TRP A 92 10.89 10.63 -2.27
N ASP A 93 11.05 11.88 -2.71
CA ASP A 93 10.23 12.98 -2.19
C ASP A 93 8.75 12.71 -2.44
N HIS A 94 8.40 12.34 -3.66
CA HIS A 94 7.03 11.99 -4.02
C HIS A 94 6.53 10.80 -3.23
N TYR A 95 7.36 9.77 -3.07
CA TYR A 95 7.03 8.56 -2.33
C TYR A 95 6.67 8.89 -0.87
N ILE A 96 7.50 9.68 -0.21
CA ILE A 96 7.30 10.07 1.19
C ILE A 96 6.05 10.95 1.34
N GLU A 97 5.88 11.96 0.49
CA GLU A 97 4.71 12.85 0.53
C GLU A 97 3.41 12.09 0.27
N SER A 98 3.44 11.12 -0.63
CA SER A 98 2.26 10.31 -0.96
C SER A 98 1.91 9.31 0.13
N MET A 99 2.92 8.76 0.81
CA MET A 99 2.73 7.81 1.89
C MET A 99 2.18 8.48 3.15
N PHE A 100 2.73 9.63 3.53
CA PHE A 100 2.32 10.39 4.70
C PHE A 100 1.40 11.54 4.27
N CYS A 101 0.30 11.18 3.65
CA CYS A 101 -0.70 12.11 3.15
C CYS A 101 -1.75 12.45 4.21
N GLU A 102 -2.61 13.41 3.90
CA GLU A 102 -3.74 13.77 4.76
C GLU A 102 -4.96 12.90 4.47
N GLU A 103 -5.99 12.99 5.32
CA GLU A 103 -7.17 12.13 5.24
C GLU A 103 -7.89 12.17 3.90
N GLU A 104 -7.85 13.30 3.19
CA GLU A 104 -8.51 13.46 1.89
C GLU A 104 -8.08 12.42 0.86
N ASN A 105 -6.87 11.89 1.02
CA ASN A 105 -6.35 10.83 0.15
C ASN A 105 -6.42 9.44 0.78
N LEU A 106 -7.15 9.28 1.88
CA LEU A 106 -7.28 8.01 2.58
C LEU A 106 -8.72 7.53 2.58
N GLN A 107 -8.90 6.22 2.51
CA GLN A 107 -10.22 5.59 2.59
C GLN A 107 -10.09 4.22 3.24
N VAL A 108 -11.18 3.75 3.84
CA VAL A 108 -11.24 2.41 4.42
C VAL A 108 -11.89 1.46 3.42
N LEU A 109 -11.25 0.36 3.12
CA LEU A 109 -11.75 -0.65 2.20
C LEU A 109 -11.79 -2.02 2.85
N CYS A 110 -12.81 -2.81 2.52
CA CYS A 110 -12.81 -4.24 2.84
C CYS A 110 -11.85 -4.98 1.89
N LYS A 111 -11.49 -6.21 2.24
CA LYS A 111 -10.52 -6.99 1.46
C LYS A 111 -10.91 -7.12 -0.01
N VAL A 112 -12.18 -7.40 -0.30
CA VAL A 112 -12.66 -7.55 -1.68
C VAL A 112 -12.46 -6.26 -2.48
N CYS A 113 -12.87 -5.12 -1.91
CA CYS A 113 -12.72 -3.82 -2.59
C CYS A 113 -11.27 -3.42 -2.74
N HIS A 114 -10.45 -3.68 -1.71
CA HIS A 114 -9.01 -3.42 -1.75
C HIS A 114 -8.33 -4.25 -2.84
N ASP A 115 -8.66 -5.54 -2.91
CA ASP A 115 -8.09 -6.44 -3.92
C ASP A 115 -8.48 -6.03 -5.34
N LYS A 116 -9.73 -5.60 -5.55
CA LYS A 116 -10.18 -5.07 -6.85
C LYS A 116 -9.40 -3.83 -7.26
N LYS A 117 -9.21 -2.90 -6.32
CA LYS A 117 -8.45 -1.68 -6.58
C LYS A 117 -7.00 -2.01 -6.93
N SER A 118 -6.36 -2.89 -6.17
CA SER A 118 -4.98 -3.32 -6.42
C SER A 118 -4.83 -3.99 -7.78
N ALA A 119 -5.77 -4.84 -8.16
CA ALA A 119 -5.77 -5.49 -9.47
C ALA A 119 -5.94 -4.47 -10.60
N GLY A 120 -6.80 -3.48 -10.42
CA GLY A 120 -7.01 -2.39 -11.39
C GLY A 120 -5.75 -1.57 -11.60
N GLU A 121 -5.08 -1.18 -10.51
CA GLU A 121 -3.82 -0.43 -10.56
C GLU A 121 -2.71 -1.25 -11.22
N ALA A 122 -2.61 -2.54 -10.91
CA ALA A 122 -1.64 -3.45 -11.54
C ALA A 122 -1.87 -3.54 -13.05
N GLY A 123 -3.13 -3.61 -13.47
CA GLY A 123 -3.51 -3.59 -14.88
C GLY A 123 -3.10 -2.29 -15.59
N GLN A 124 -3.34 -1.15 -14.94
CA GLN A 124 -2.96 0.16 -15.45
C GLN A 124 -1.43 0.30 -15.60
N ARG A 125 -0.68 -0.20 -14.61
CA ARG A 125 0.79 -0.20 -14.65
C ARG A 125 1.30 -1.04 -15.84
N LYS A 126 0.69 -2.18 -16.06
CA LYS A 126 1.05 -3.08 -17.17
C LYS A 126 0.79 -2.42 -18.52
N ILE A 127 -0.37 -1.77 -18.68
CA ILE A 127 -0.72 -1.03 -19.90
C ILE A 127 0.28 0.10 -20.14
N HIS A 128 0.61 0.87 -19.11
CA HIS A 128 1.57 1.97 -19.21
C HIS A 128 2.94 1.48 -19.68
N ARG A 129 3.45 0.39 -19.08
CA ARG A 129 4.75 -0.17 -19.46
C ARG A 129 4.78 -0.63 -20.93
N ARG A 130 3.65 -1.14 -21.45
CA ARG A 130 3.54 -1.56 -22.85
C ARG A 130 3.47 -0.39 -23.83
N SER A 131 2.99 0.76 -23.37
CA SER A 131 2.82 1.97 -24.19
C SER A 131 4.12 2.78 -24.33
N THR A 132 5.10 2.51 -23.48
CA THR A 132 6.41 3.19 -23.48
C THR A 132 7.50 2.23 -23.94
#